data_e0fe215a92f4dcc5f1e6a1d8243a58e2
#
_entry.id   e0fe215a92f4dcc5f1e6a1d8243a58e2
#
_cell.length_a   1.000
_cell.length_b   1.000
_cell.length_c   1.000
_cell.angle_alpha   90.00
_cell.angle_beta   90.00
_cell.angle_gamma   90.00
#
_symmetry.space_group_name_H-M   'P 1'
#
loop_
_entity.id
_entity.type
_entity.pdbx_description
1 polymer ?
#
loop_
_entity_poly.entity_id
_entity_poly.type
_entity_poly.pdbx_seq_one_letter_code
_entity_poly.pdbx_strand_id
1 'polypeptide(L)'
;VRSEFFEKLQTLPHIRVIPSQSNYFLCELLDGRKATEITMQLLNKYDLFIKDLSTKKGFNGQYIRLAIKLPKENELLVKSLKDILLN
;
A
#
# COMPACT_ATOMS: atom_id res chain seq x y z
N VAL A 1 -6.16 -15.49 -4.35
CA VAL A 1 -5.02 -14.60 -4.15
C VAL A 1 -5.48 -13.17 -3.96
N ARG A 2 -6.31 -12.68 -4.87
CA ARG A 2 -6.79 -11.30 -4.80
C ARG A 2 -7.63 -11.03 -3.54
N SER A 3 -8.58 -11.92 -3.27
CA SER A 3 -9.48 -11.76 -2.12
C SER A 3 -8.73 -11.82 -0.80
N GLU A 4 -7.79 -12.72 -0.68
CA GLU A 4 -6.98 -12.85 0.53
C GLU A 4 -6.12 -11.62 0.77
N PHE A 5 -5.51 -11.12 -0.30
CA PHE A 5 -4.68 -9.93 -0.22
C PHE A 5 -5.52 -8.72 0.20
N PHE A 6 -6.70 -8.57 -0.42
CA PHE A 6 -7.62 -7.48 -0.09
C PHE A 6 -8.01 -7.53 1.38
N GLU A 7 -8.40 -8.71 1.88
CA GLU A 7 -8.78 -8.87 3.27
C GLU A 7 -7.65 -8.52 4.23
N LYS A 8 -6.43 -8.95 3.91
CA LYS A 8 -5.26 -8.65 4.75
C LYS A 8 -4.95 -7.16 4.75
N LEU A 9 -5.06 -6.51 3.61
CA LEU A 9 -4.84 -5.06 3.53
C LEU A 9 -5.86 -4.29 4.36
N GLN A 10 -7.10 -4.77 4.42
CA GLN A 10 -8.15 -4.12 5.21
C GLN A 10 -7.90 -4.16 6.71
N THR A 11 -7.03 -5.06 7.18
CA THR A 11 -6.69 -5.12 8.60
C THR A 11 -5.64 -4.09 8.99
N LEU A 12 -5.01 -3.42 8.03
CA LEU A 12 -3.96 -2.46 8.32
C LEU A 12 -4.53 -1.13 8.79
N PRO A 13 -3.89 -0.50 9.80
CA PRO A 13 -4.32 0.82 10.27
C PRO A 13 -3.89 1.91 9.30
N HIS A 14 -4.56 3.05 9.37
CA HIS A 14 -4.17 4.28 8.69
C HIS A 14 -4.18 4.22 7.16
N ILE A 15 -4.83 3.21 6.59
CA ILE A 15 -5.04 3.16 5.14
C ILE A 15 -6.48 2.76 4.84
N ARG A 16 -6.95 3.18 3.68
CA ARG A 16 -8.25 2.78 3.15
C ARG A 16 -8.03 2.12 1.79
N VAL A 17 -8.36 0.85 1.68
CA VAL A 17 -8.17 0.10 0.45
C VAL A 17 -9.36 0.34 -0.47
N ILE A 18 -9.08 0.69 -1.71
CA ILE A 18 -10.11 0.92 -2.73
C ILE A 18 -10.11 -0.29 -3.66
N PRO A 19 -11.23 -1.03 -3.72
CA PRO A 19 -11.30 -2.21 -4.59
C PRO A 19 -11.08 -1.83 -6.05
N SER A 20 -10.42 -2.72 -6.78
CA SER A 20 -10.14 -2.52 -8.19
C SER A 20 -10.30 -3.85 -8.91
N GLN A 21 -10.67 -3.81 -10.18
CA GLN A 21 -10.73 -5.00 -11.02
C GLN A 21 -9.44 -5.24 -11.79
N SER A 22 -8.49 -4.33 -11.64
CA SER A 22 -7.17 -4.47 -12.24
C SER A 22 -6.27 -5.36 -11.37
N ASN A 23 -5.04 -5.54 -11.78
CA ASN A 23 -4.09 -6.37 -11.05
C ASN A 23 -3.34 -5.57 -9.97
N TYR A 24 -4.00 -4.56 -9.41
CA TYR A 24 -3.45 -3.78 -8.31
C TYR A 24 -4.58 -3.25 -7.43
N PHE A 25 -4.23 -2.82 -6.22
CA PHE A 25 -5.14 -2.09 -5.34
C PHE A 25 -4.63 -0.68 -5.15
N LEU A 26 -5.57 0.25 -5.07
CA LEU A 26 -5.30 1.63 -4.73
C LEU A 26 -5.58 1.80 -3.24
N CYS A 27 -4.65 2.43 -2.53
CA CYS A 27 -4.80 2.64 -1.10
C CYS A 27 -4.64 4.12 -0.78
N GLU A 28 -5.58 4.66 -0.02
CA GLU A 28 -5.48 6.02 0.49
C GLU A 28 -4.82 5.99 1.86
N LEU A 29 -3.83 6.85 2.05
CA LEU A 29 -3.18 6.98 3.35
C LEU A 29 -3.94 7.99 4.20
N LEU A 30 -4.18 7.61 5.45
CA LEU A 30 -4.99 8.40 6.39
C LEU A 30 -4.08 9.01 7.46
N ASP A 31 -4.68 9.87 8.31
CA ASP A 31 -4.01 10.45 9.48
C ASP A 31 -2.76 11.26 9.14
N GLY A 32 -2.77 11.94 8.00
CA GLY A 32 -1.67 12.81 7.59
C GLY A 32 -0.42 12.11 7.11
N ARG A 33 -0.49 10.81 6.90
CA ARG A 33 0.66 10.05 6.41
C ARG A 33 0.94 10.39 4.96
N LYS A 34 2.21 10.41 4.60
CA LYS A 34 2.65 10.81 3.27
C LYS A 34 3.05 9.61 2.43
N ALA A 35 2.54 9.54 1.19
CA ALA A 35 2.88 8.46 0.28
C ALA A 35 4.38 8.39 0.00
N THR A 36 5.02 9.52 -0.17
CA THR A 36 6.46 9.58 -0.40
C THR A 36 7.24 8.93 0.75
N GLU A 37 6.85 9.23 1.98
CA GLU A 37 7.52 8.65 3.15
C GLU A 37 7.33 7.15 3.24
N ILE A 38 6.10 6.68 3.01
CA ILE A 38 5.80 5.25 3.08
C ILE A 38 6.56 4.48 2.00
N THR A 39 6.56 4.99 0.77
CA THR A 39 7.26 4.32 -0.33
C THR A 39 8.76 4.28 -0.11
N MET A 40 9.33 5.36 0.42
CA MET A 40 10.76 5.42 0.72
C MET A 40 11.14 4.46 1.85
N GLN A 41 10.32 4.37 2.89
CA GLN A 41 10.58 3.46 3.99
C GLN A 41 10.51 2.00 3.55
N LEU A 42 9.53 1.67 2.71
CA LEU A 42 9.44 0.31 2.17
C LEU A 42 10.65 -0.04 1.33
N LEU A 43 11.09 0.88 0.49
CA LEU A 43 12.25 0.64 -0.35
C LEU A 43 13.53 0.51 0.46
N ASN A 44 13.76 1.42 1.40
CA ASN A 44 15.01 1.46 2.16
C ASN A 44 15.11 0.36 3.21
N LYS A 45 13.99 0.03 3.85
CA LYS A 45 13.99 -0.92 4.96
C LYS A 45 13.73 -2.36 4.51
N TYR A 46 12.91 -2.54 3.48
CA TYR A 46 12.47 -3.87 3.06
C TYR A 46 12.80 -4.19 1.61
N ASP A 47 13.38 -3.25 0.89
CA ASP A 47 13.70 -3.41 -0.54
C ASP A 47 12.44 -3.72 -1.36
N LEU A 48 11.31 -3.13 -0.96
CA LEU A 48 10.03 -3.28 -1.65
C LEU A 48 9.66 -1.99 -2.35
N PHE A 49 9.33 -2.08 -3.63
CA PHE A 49 8.95 -0.93 -4.43
C PHE A 49 7.44 -0.90 -4.65
N ILE A 50 6.80 0.20 -4.27
CA ILE A 50 5.40 0.45 -4.57
C ILE A 50 5.27 1.82 -5.21
N LYS A 51 4.15 2.05 -5.91
CA LYS A 51 3.96 3.28 -6.67
C LYS A 51 3.36 4.38 -5.78
N ASP A 52 4.03 5.52 -5.77
CA ASP A 52 3.54 6.75 -5.12
C ASP A 52 2.71 7.52 -6.13
N LEU A 53 1.44 7.76 -5.82
CA LEU A 53 0.54 8.49 -6.71
C LEU A 53 0.23 9.91 -6.21
N SER A 54 0.90 10.36 -5.16
CA SER A 54 0.57 11.66 -4.55
C SER A 54 0.82 12.84 -5.46
N THR A 55 1.71 12.69 -6.47
CA THR A 55 2.00 13.76 -7.42
C THR A 55 1.23 13.63 -8.73
N LYS A 56 0.42 12.58 -8.87
CA LYS A 56 -0.29 12.35 -10.11
C LYS A 56 -1.53 13.22 -10.18
N LYS A 57 -1.78 13.79 -11.37
CA LYS A 57 -2.96 14.63 -11.58
C LYS A 57 -4.24 13.82 -11.36
N GLY A 58 -5.22 14.46 -10.74
CA GLY A 58 -6.51 13.84 -10.46
C GLY A 58 -6.60 13.20 -9.09
N PHE A 59 -5.50 13.10 -8.36
CA PHE A 59 -5.51 12.57 -6.99
C PHE A 59 -5.39 13.71 -6.00
N ASN A 60 -6.42 13.87 -5.18
CA ASN A 60 -6.43 14.85 -4.10
C ASN A 60 -6.16 14.11 -2.80
N GLY A 61 -4.88 13.99 -2.44
CA GLY A 61 -4.52 13.30 -1.22
C GLY A 61 -3.36 12.35 -1.44
N GLN A 62 -3.12 11.51 -0.45
CA GLN A 62 -1.98 10.61 -0.43
C GLN A 62 -2.43 9.20 -0.80
N TYR A 63 -2.04 8.74 -1.97
CA TYR A 63 -2.42 7.44 -2.51
C TYR A 63 -1.20 6.64 -2.91
N ILE A 64 -1.27 5.32 -2.71
CA ILE A 64 -0.26 4.39 -3.17
C ILE A 64 -0.94 3.28 -3.96
N ARG A 65 -0.20 2.69 -4.90
CA ARG A 65 -0.69 1.58 -5.71
C ARG A 65 0.11 0.33 -5.40
N LEU A 66 -0.61 -0.73 -5.01
CA LEU A 66 0.00 -2.00 -4.63
C LEU A 66 -0.34 -3.05 -5.68
N ALA A 67 0.68 -3.56 -6.38
CA ALA A 67 0.47 -4.60 -7.37
C ALA A 67 0.11 -5.93 -6.69
N ILE A 68 -0.81 -6.67 -7.28
CA ILE A 68 -1.17 -8.01 -6.81
C ILE A 68 -0.19 -8.99 -7.43
N LYS A 69 0.54 -9.71 -6.58
CA LYS A 69 1.59 -10.61 -7.00
C LYS A 69 1.32 -12.01 -6.45
N LEU A 70 2.36 -12.82 -6.31
CA LEU A 70 2.23 -14.15 -5.73
C LEU A 70 1.91 -14.03 -4.23
N PRO A 71 1.24 -15.05 -3.66
CA PRO A 71 0.83 -14.98 -2.25
C PRO A 71 1.95 -14.65 -1.27
N LYS A 72 3.14 -15.21 -1.46
CA LYS A 72 4.27 -14.92 -0.58
C LYS A 72 4.71 -13.47 -0.67
N GLU A 73 4.71 -12.92 -1.88
CA GLU A 73 5.09 -11.52 -2.09
C GLU A 73 4.05 -10.58 -1.49
N ASN A 74 2.76 -10.90 -1.66
CA ASN A 74 1.67 -10.11 -1.08
C ASN A 74 1.75 -10.14 0.44
N GLU A 75 2.05 -11.29 1.01
CA GLU A 75 2.16 -11.45 2.46
C GLU A 75 3.32 -10.64 3.02
N LEU A 76 4.46 -10.66 2.34
CA LEU A 76 5.62 -9.85 2.73
C LEU A 76 5.29 -8.37 2.70
N LEU A 77 4.59 -7.92 1.67
CA LEU A 77 4.20 -6.52 1.55
C LEU A 77 3.27 -6.11 2.69
N VAL A 78 2.28 -6.95 3.02
CA VAL A 78 1.35 -6.66 4.12
C VAL A 78 2.11 -6.55 5.45
N LYS A 79 3.02 -7.48 5.72
CA LYS A 79 3.82 -7.45 6.95
C LYS A 79 4.67 -6.19 7.04
N SER A 80 5.31 -5.85 5.94
CA SER A 80 6.19 -4.67 5.90
C SER A 80 5.41 -3.38 6.06
N LEU A 81 4.27 -3.26 5.40
CA LEU A 81 3.38 -2.11 5.55
C LEU A 81 2.88 -1.99 6.99
N LYS A 82 2.51 -3.10 7.59
CA LYS A 82 2.04 -3.10 8.97
C LYS A 82 3.09 -2.56 9.92
N ASP A 83 4.32 -2.99 9.74
CA ASP A 83 5.44 -2.50 10.56
C ASP A 83 5.60 -0.99 10.44
N ILE A 84 5.58 -0.48 9.22
CA ILE A 84 5.74 0.94 8.95
C ILE A 84 4.56 1.75 9.49
N LEU A 85 3.34 1.25 9.28
CA LEU A 85 2.14 1.98 9.68
C LEU A 85 1.91 2.00 11.19
N LEU A 86 2.45 1.03 11.91
CA LEU A 86 2.33 0.97 13.36
C LEU A 86 3.42 1.75 14.09
N ASN A 87 4.42 2.22 13.38
CA ASN A 87 5.53 2.99 14.00
C ASN A 87 5.39 4.51 13.80
#